data_45e2d7cadc1603d7cb98ff321d642466
#
_entry.id   45e2d7cadc1603d7cb98ff321d642466
#
_cell.length_a   1.000
_cell.length_b   1.000
_cell.length_c   1.000
_cell.angle_alpha   90.00
_cell.angle_beta   90.00
_cell.angle_gamma   90.00
#
_symmetry.space_group_name_H-M   'P 1'
#
loop_
_entity.id
_entity.type
_entity.pdbx_description
1 polymer ?
#
loop_
_entity_poly.entity_id
_entity_poly.type
_entity_poly.pdbx_seq_one_letter_code
_entity_poly.pdbx_strand_id
1 'polypeptide(L)'
;PYVSTHPMFGPTFANLGNLSKENTIIIAESDHLGKVFFKDLYTMLKLNICEYTFEEHDKVVAYSLGIPFASTLVFASIMKHQDAPGTTFKRHMKIAHGLLSEDDYLLTEILFNPRTPNQIERIQEQLTILLDIINRKDAAAMKEFLTRVRKNIE
;
A
#
# COMPACT_ATOMS: atom_id res chain seq x y z
N PRO A 1 -4.09 5.63 -30.48
CA PRO A 1 -3.59 6.40 -29.35
C PRO A 1 -4.30 5.97 -28.07
N TYR A 2 -3.59 5.84 -26.98
CA TYR A 2 -4.12 5.58 -25.65
C TYR A 2 -3.35 6.40 -24.62
N VAL A 3 -3.98 6.68 -23.48
CA VAL A 3 -3.32 7.22 -22.30
C VAL A 3 -3.73 6.38 -21.09
N SER A 4 -2.76 6.02 -20.29
CA SER A 4 -2.99 5.30 -19.03
C SER A 4 -2.52 6.16 -17.86
N THR A 5 -3.40 6.34 -16.90
CA THR A 5 -3.11 7.09 -15.67
C THR A 5 -3.63 6.34 -14.46
N HIS A 6 -2.97 6.51 -13.33
CA HIS A 6 -3.36 5.89 -12.07
C HIS A 6 -3.29 6.90 -10.93
N PRO A 7 -4.41 7.50 -10.50
CA PRO A 7 -4.50 8.20 -9.23
C PRO A 7 -4.19 7.23 -8.07
N MET A 8 -3.15 7.52 -7.29
CA MET A 8 -2.67 6.65 -6.21
C MET A 8 -3.43 6.85 -4.90
N PHE A 9 -4.71 7.17 -5.00
CA PHE A 9 -5.58 7.41 -3.84
C PHE A 9 -7.00 6.94 -4.14
N GLY A 10 -7.64 6.37 -3.12
CA GLY A 10 -9.06 6.03 -3.16
C GLY A 10 -9.89 7.07 -2.43
N PRO A 11 -11.19 7.18 -2.73
CA PRO A 11 -12.09 8.16 -2.09
C PRO A 11 -12.25 7.95 -0.58
N THR A 12 -12.02 6.74 -0.10
CA THR A 12 -12.19 6.36 1.32
C THR A 12 -11.26 7.13 2.26
N PHE A 13 -10.01 7.41 1.84
CA PHE A 13 -9.00 8.02 2.70
C PHE A 13 -8.45 9.35 2.16
N ALA A 14 -8.69 9.67 0.89
CA ALA A 14 -8.22 10.91 0.28
C ALA A 14 -8.95 12.13 0.85
N ASN A 15 -8.22 13.22 1.05
CA ASN A 15 -8.83 14.52 1.31
C ASN A 15 -9.23 15.17 -0.01
N LEU A 16 -10.43 14.87 -0.50
CA LEU A 16 -10.93 15.39 -1.77
C LEU A 16 -11.06 16.93 -1.81
N GLY A 17 -11.07 17.59 -0.66
CA GLY A 17 -11.02 19.06 -0.58
C GLY A 17 -9.64 19.65 -0.80
N ASN A 18 -8.57 18.84 -0.68
CA ASN A 18 -7.20 19.27 -0.93
C ASN A 18 -6.34 18.10 -1.38
N LEU A 19 -6.15 17.99 -2.69
CA LEU A 19 -5.39 16.92 -3.33
C LEU A 19 -3.87 17.18 -3.42
N SER A 20 -3.35 18.27 -2.86
CA SER A 20 -1.94 18.65 -3.00
C SER A 20 -0.94 17.67 -2.36
N LYS A 21 -1.41 16.73 -1.56
CA LYS A 21 -0.59 15.66 -0.96
C LYS A 21 -0.78 14.31 -1.66
N GLU A 22 -1.72 14.24 -2.59
CA GLU A 22 -2.04 13.02 -3.30
C GLU A 22 -1.16 12.88 -4.55
N ASN A 23 -0.85 11.63 -4.90
CA ASN A 23 0.00 11.31 -6.03
C ASN A 23 -0.83 10.73 -7.17
N THR A 24 -0.40 10.97 -8.41
CA THR A 24 -0.90 10.32 -9.61
C THR A 24 0.24 9.89 -10.50
N ILE A 25 0.06 8.76 -11.18
CA ILE A 25 1.01 8.24 -12.15
C ILE A 25 0.44 8.46 -13.55
N ILE A 26 1.28 8.89 -14.47
CA ILE A 26 1.01 8.86 -15.90
C ILE A 26 2.00 7.87 -16.52
N ILE A 27 1.50 6.92 -17.29
CA ILE A 27 2.33 5.90 -17.91
C ILE A 27 3.13 6.50 -19.06
N ALA A 28 4.45 6.28 -19.04
CA ALA A 28 5.41 6.87 -19.99
C ALA A 28 5.13 6.47 -21.45
N GLU A 29 4.67 5.24 -21.67
CA GLU A 29 4.31 4.69 -22.98
C GLU A 29 3.01 5.25 -23.55
N SER A 30 2.32 6.11 -22.82
CA SER A 30 1.09 6.77 -23.26
C SER A 30 1.31 7.73 -24.42
N ASP A 31 0.27 7.94 -25.24
CA ASP A 31 0.26 8.92 -26.31
C ASP A 31 0.59 10.34 -25.82
N HIS A 32 1.36 11.06 -26.62
CA HIS A 32 1.86 12.40 -26.26
C HIS A 32 0.71 13.39 -25.94
N LEU A 33 -0.33 13.45 -26.76
CA LEU A 33 -1.43 14.39 -26.55
C LEU A 33 -2.22 14.04 -25.29
N GLY A 34 -2.45 12.73 -25.06
CA GLY A 34 -3.09 12.25 -23.86
C GLY A 34 -2.27 12.58 -22.60
N LYS A 35 -0.94 12.43 -22.67
CA LYS A 35 -0.06 12.81 -21.54
C LYS A 35 -0.14 14.31 -21.26
N VAL A 36 -0.09 15.16 -22.28
CA VAL A 36 -0.20 16.62 -22.10
C VAL A 36 -1.53 16.97 -21.44
N PHE A 37 -2.64 16.45 -21.95
CA PHE A 37 -3.98 16.71 -21.39
C PHE A 37 -4.07 16.33 -19.90
N PHE A 38 -3.63 15.12 -19.53
CA PHE A 38 -3.70 14.68 -18.14
C PHE A 38 -2.70 15.40 -17.22
N LYS A 39 -1.51 15.79 -17.73
CA LYS A 39 -0.58 16.64 -16.96
C LYS A 39 -1.22 17.99 -16.63
N ASP A 40 -1.87 18.64 -17.58
CA ASP A 40 -2.55 19.91 -17.35
C ASP A 40 -3.70 19.76 -16.36
N LEU A 41 -4.55 18.73 -16.53
CA LEU A 41 -5.68 18.44 -15.62
C LEU A 41 -5.18 18.18 -14.19
N TYR A 42 -4.19 17.34 -14.01
CA TYR A 42 -3.67 16.99 -12.68
C TYR A 42 -2.90 18.15 -12.04
N THR A 43 -2.26 19.01 -12.82
CA THR A 43 -1.65 20.26 -12.35
C THR A 43 -2.71 21.23 -11.83
N MET A 44 -3.84 21.39 -12.54
CA MET A 44 -4.98 22.19 -12.07
C MET A 44 -5.55 21.66 -10.75
N LEU A 45 -5.58 20.35 -10.57
CA LEU A 45 -6.02 19.69 -9.35
C LEU A 45 -4.95 19.69 -8.24
N LYS A 46 -3.75 20.23 -8.52
CA LYS A 46 -2.61 20.29 -7.59
C LYS A 46 -2.08 18.93 -7.15
N LEU A 47 -2.28 17.88 -7.94
CA LEU A 47 -1.74 16.55 -7.68
C LEU A 47 -0.22 16.51 -7.91
N ASN A 48 0.47 15.67 -7.16
CA ASN A 48 1.86 15.32 -7.43
C ASN A 48 1.91 14.31 -8.59
N ILE A 49 2.54 14.68 -9.70
CA ILE A 49 2.56 13.87 -10.92
C ILE A 49 3.88 13.12 -11.01
N CYS A 50 3.81 11.79 -11.12
CA CYS A 50 4.93 10.91 -11.44
C CYS A 50 4.74 10.32 -12.84
N GLU A 51 5.82 10.20 -13.61
CA GLU A 51 5.79 9.50 -14.89
C GLU A 51 6.58 8.20 -14.75
N TYR A 52 5.93 7.05 -14.95
CA TYR A 52 6.51 5.71 -14.83
C TYR A 52 6.23 4.89 -16.09
N THR A 53 7.14 3.99 -16.41
CA THR A 53 6.85 2.89 -17.34
C THR A 53 5.84 1.92 -16.72
N PHE A 54 5.21 1.06 -17.51
CA PHE A 54 4.35 -0.01 -16.98
C PHE A 54 5.07 -0.88 -15.96
N GLU A 55 6.34 -1.20 -16.22
CA GLU A 55 7.14 -2.02 -15.31
C GLU A 55 7.41 -1.33 -13.96
N GLU A 56 7.72 -0.04 -13.98
CA GLU A 56 7.92 0.75 -12.76
C GLU A 56 6.61 0.92 -11.99
N HIS A 57 5.50 1.17 -12.70
CA HIS A 57 4.17 1.21 -12.11
C HIS A 57 3.86 -0.09 -11.36
N ASP A 58 4.04 -1.25 -11.99
CA ASP A 58 3.75 -2.55 -11.39
C ASP A 58 4.63 -2.82 -10.16
N LYS A 59 5.89 -2.40 -10.18
CA LYS A 59 6.78 -2.47 -9.00
C LYS A 59 6.26 -1.61 -7.85
N VAL A 60 5.84 -0.38 -8.15
CA VAL A 60 5.32 0.56 -7.14
C VAL A 60 4.01 0.05 -6.56
N VAL A 61 3.08 -0.43 -7.39
CA VAL A 61 1.79 -0.97 -6.94
C VAL A 61 1.99 -2.22 -6.07
N ALA A 62 2.83 -3.16 -6.48
CA ALA A 62 3.12 -4.35 -5.68
C ALA A 62 3.71 -4.00 -4.31
N TYR A 63 4.50 -2.95 -4.21
CA TYR A 63 5.08 -2.50 -2.95
C TYR A 63 4.09 -1.69 -2.12
N SER A 64 3.51 -0.63 -2.70
CA SER A 64 2.71 0.36 -1.97
C SER A 64 1.28 -0.11 -1.64
N LEU A 65 0.73 -1.03 -2.43
CA LEU A 65 -0.59 -1.63 -2.19
C LEU A 65 -0.49 -3.10 -1.79
N GLY A 66 0.36 -3.90 -2.45
CA GLY A 66 0.48 -5.32 -2.15
C GLY A 66 0.89 -5.61 -0.71
N ILE A 67 1.87 -4.88 -0.16
CA ILE A 67 2.30 -5.05 1.24
C ILE A 67 1.18 -4.69 2.24
N PRO A 68 0.58 -3.48 2.20
CA PRO A 68 -0.51 -3.12 3.12
C PRO A 68 -1.72 -4.04 2.98
N PHE A 69 -2.12 -4.39 1.75
CA PHE A 69 -3.28 -5.25 1.51
C PHE A 69 -3.05 -6.65 2.06
N ALA A 70 -1.94 -7.30 1.72
CA ALA A 70 -1.61 -8.62 2.24
C ALA A 70 -1.53 -8.64 3.77
N SER A 71 -0.87 -7.65 4.38
CA SER A 71 -0.77 -7.54 5.84
C SER A 71 -2.13 -7.36 6.50
N THR A 72 -3.00 -6.54 5.92
CA THR A 72 -4.35 -6.28 6.43
C THR A 72 -5.25 -7.49 6.27
N LEU A 73 -5.19 -8.21 5.15
CA LEU A 73 -5.95 -9.44 4.92
C LEU A 73 -5.53 -10.56 5.87
N VAL A 74 -4.22 -10.73 6.10
CA VAL A 74 -3.71 -11.71 7.08
C VAL A 74 -4.19 -11.35 8.48
N PHE A 75 -4.10 -10.08 8.88
CA PHE A 75 -4.65 -9.60 10.15
C PHE A 75 -6.15 -9.92 10.26
N ALA A 76 -6.95 -9.56 9.25
CA ALA A 76 -8.40 -9.79 9.24
C ALA A 76 -8.75 -11.28 9.28
N SER A 77 -7.97 -12.15 8.61
CA SER A 77 -8.23 -13.59 8.54
C SER A 77 -8.07 -14.33 9.89
N ILE A 78 -7.25 -13.79 10.79
CA ILE A 78 -7.02 -14.38 12.12
C ILE A 78 -7.82 -13.70 13.23
N MET A 79 -8.55 -12.63 12.90
CA MET A 79 -9.32 -11.88 13.87
C MET A 79 -10.51 -12.65 14.43
N LYS A 80 -10.77 -12.41 15.72
CA LYS A 80 -11.99 -12.86 16.41
C LYS A 80 -12.63 -11.67 17.11
N HIS A 81 -13.93 -11.76 17.36
CA HIS A 81 -14.66 -10.78 18.15
C HIS A 81 -13.99 -10.54 19.51
N GLN A 82 -13.92 -9.28 19.92
CA GLN A 82 -13.35 -8.85 21.21
C GLN A 82 -14.38 -7.98 21.94
N ASP A 83 -14.72 -8.35 23.17
CA ASP A 83 -15.67 -7.59 23.99
C ASP A 83 -15.09 -6.25 24.45
N ALA A 84 -13.77 -6.18 24.69
CA ALA A 84 -13.07 -5.00 25.15
C ALA A 84 -11.81 -4.68 24.32
N PRO A 85 -11.95 -4.33 23.03
CA PRO A 85 -10.80 -4.07 22.16
C PRO A 85 -10.07 -2.79 22.55
N GLY A 86 -8.72 -2.87 22.65
CA GLY A 86 -7.86 -1.71 22.83
C GLY A 86 -7.82 -0.78 21.62
N THR A 87 -7.28 0.43 21.81
CA THR A 87 -7.24 1.48 20.77
C THR A 87 -6.48 1.06 19.51
N THR A 88 -5.34 0.37 19.66
CA THR A 88 -4.54 -0.12 18.53
C THR A 88 -5.34 -1.12 17.71
N PHE A 89 -6.00 -2.09 18.35
CA PHE A 89 -6.85 -3.05 17.69
C PHE A 89 -7.99 -2.37 16.90
N LYS A 90 -8.68 -1.40 17.52
CA LYS A 90 -9.75 -0.63 16.86
C LYS A 90 -9.25 0.12 15.61
N ARG A 91 -8.02 0.66 15.63
CA ARG A 91 -7.42 1.31 14.46
C ARG A 91 -7.14 0.33 13.33
N HIS A 92 -6.59 -0.85 13.63
CA HIS A 92 -6.37 -1.91 12.63
C HIS A 92 -7.68 -2.41 12.04
N MET A 93 -8.72 -2.56 12.90
CA MET A 93 -10.08 -2.87 12.44
C MET A 93 -10.62 -1.86 11.44
N LYS A 94 -10.45 -0.57 11.71
CA LYS A 94 -10.91 0.48 10.80
C LYS A 94 -10.22 0.38 9.44
N ILE A 95 -8.91 0.09 9.43
CA ILE A 95 -8.16 -0.13 8.18
C ILE A 95 -8.70 -1.36 7.45
N ALA A 96 -8.90 -2.48 8.17
CA ALA A 96 -9.41 -3.70 7.58
C ALA A 96 -10.83 -3.52 7.00
N HIS A 97 -11.71 -2.83 7.71
CA HIS A 97 -13.05 -2.49 7.20
C HIS A 97 -12.98 -1.62 5.93
N GLY A 98 -12.12 -0.61 5.91
CA GLY A 98 -11.92 0.22 4.72
C GLY A 98 -11.46 -0.61 3.52
N LEU A 99 -10.45 -1.47 3.71
CA LEU A 99 -9.94 -2.32 2.64
C LEU A 99 -11.00 -3.32 2.15
N LEU A 100 -11.70 -4.00 3.06
CA LEU A 100 -12.69 -5.02 2.72
C LEU A 100 -14.03 -4.44 2.25
N SER A 101 -14.18 -3.12 2.20
CA SER A 101 -15.31 -2.46 1.53
C SER A 101 -15.06 -2.19 0.05
N GLU A 102 -13.85 -2.40 -0.43
CA GLU A 102 -13.52 -2.30 -1.85
C GLU A 102 -14.07 -3.50 -2.62
N ASP A 103 -14.17 -3.35 -3.93
CA ASP A 103 -14.65 -4.42 -4.82
C ASP A 103 -13.66 -5.59 -4.89
N ASP A 104 -14.17 -6.82 -4.82
CA ASP A 104 -13.36 -8.06 -4.82
C ASP A 104 -12.49 -8.17 -6.08
N TYR A 105 -12.98 -7.69 -7.24
CA TYR A 105 -12.22 -7.71 -8.47
C TYR A 105 -10.99 -6.78 -8.36
N LEU A 106 -11.19 -5.58 -7.83
CA LEU A 106 -10.08 -4.61 -7.61
C LEU A 106 -9.02 -5.19 -6.67
N LEU A 107 -9.45 -5.76 -5.53
CA LEU A 107 -8.53 -6.38 -4.57
C LEU A 107 -7.75 -7.53 -5.21
N THR A 108 -8.42 -8.34 -6.02
CA THR A 108 -7.83 -9.48 -6.73
C THR A 108 -6.78 -9.02 -7.74
N GLU A 109 -7.09 -8.02 -8.58
CA GLU A 109 -6.16 -7.49 -9.58
C GLU A 109 -4.89 -6.91 -8.94
N ILE A 110 -5.03 -6.18 -7.84
CA ILE A 110 -3.89 -5.63 -7.11
C ILE A 110 -3.02 -6.73 -6.51
N LEU A 111 -3.62 -7.75 -5.90
CA LEU A 111 -2.90 -8.84 -5.26
C LEU A 111 -2.30 -9.82 -6.26
N PHE A 112 -2.89 -9.95 -7.45
CA PHE A 112 -2.38 -10.81 -8.52
C PHE A 112 -1.32 -10.13 -9.39
N ASN A 113 -0.92 -8.90 -9.05
CA ASN A 113 0.25 -8.29 -9.67
C ASN A 113 1.44 -9.27 -9.62
N PRO A 114 2.14 -9.51 -10.75
CA PRO A 114 3.20 -10.52 -10.83
C PRO A 114 4.36 -10.32 -9.84
N ARG A 115 4.48 -9.13 -9.27
CA ARG A 115 5.54 -8.79 -8.30
C ARG A 115 5.07 -8.85 -6.84
N THR A 116 3.78 -9.04 -6.58
CA THR A 116 3.22 -9.15 -5.23
C THR A 116 3.75 -10.38 -4.47
N PRO A 117 3.89 -11.58 -5.08
CA PRO A 117 4.44 -12.73 -4.36
C PRO A 117 5.77 -12.45 -3.68
N ASN A 118 6.71 -11.78 -4.36
CA ASN A 118 8.01 -11.42 -3.78
C ASN A 118 7.87 -10.50 -2.55
N GLN A 119 6.86 -9.63 -2.51
CA GLN A 119 6.61 -8.78 -1.34
C GLN A 119 6.04 -9.59 -0.18
N ILE A 120 5.19 -10.56 -0.46
CA ILE A 120 4.63 -11.47 0.56
C ILE A 120 5.73 -12.35 1.16
N GLU A 121 6.63 -12.90 0.35
CA GLU A 121 7.80 -13.64 0.82
C GLU A 121 8.65 -12.82 1.79
N ARG A 122 8.89 -11.54 1.48
CA ARG A 122 9.61 -10.62 2.39
C ARG A 122 8.86 -10.41 3.71
N ILE A 123 7.53 -10.34 3.70
CA ILE A 123 6.72 -10.27 4.93
C ILE A 123 6.91 -11.55 5.75
N GLN A 124 6.86 -12.72 5.11
CA GLN A 124 7.06 -14.01 5.78
C GLN A 124 8.44 -14.10 6.42
N GLU A 125 9.49 -13.67 5.72
CA GLU A 125 10.84 -13.61 6.28
C GLU A 125 10.91 -12.73 7.55
N GLN A 126 10.32 -11.53 7.50
CA GLN A 126 10.33 -10.63 8.67
C GLN A 126 9.47 -11.17 9.82
N LEU A 127 8.36 -11.85 9.53
CA LEU A 127 7.56 -12.52 10.55
C LEU A 127 8.33 -13.69 11.20
N THR A 128 9.08 -14.44 10.40
CA THR A 128 9.92 -15.54 10.90
C THR A 128 11.02 -15.02 11.83
N ILE A 129 11.71 -13.94 11.46
CA ILE A 129 12.71 -13.27 12.29
C ILE A 129 12.09 -12.79 13.61
N LEU A 130 10.96 -12.10 13.52
CA LEU A 130 10.27 -11.58 14.70
C LEU A 130 9.83 -12.72 15.65
N LEU A 131 9.27 -13.81 15.10
CA LEU A 131 8.85 -14.98 15.84
C LEU A 131 10.03 -15.62 16.58
N ASP A 132 11.19 -15.76 15.93
CA ASP A 132 12.41 -16.31 16.54
C ASP A 132 12.89 -15.45 17.72
N ILE A 133 12.93 -14.11 17.54
CA ILE A 133 13.28 -13.18 18.63
C ILE A 133 12.34 -13.32 19.82
N ILE A 134 11.03 -13.42 19.57
CA ILE A 134 10.00 -13.57 20.60
C ILE A 134 10.17 -14.90 21.35
N ASN A 135 10.36 -16.00 20.62
CA ASN A 135 10.52 -17.33 21.21
C ASN A 135 11.76 -17.43 22.11
N ARG A 136 12.86 -16.80 21.71
CA ARG A 136 14.10 -16.74 22.50
C ARG A 136 14.04 -15.71 23.63
N LYS A 137 13.03 -14.83 23.64
CA LYS A 137 12.92 -13.66 24.55
C LYS A 137 14.18 -12.79 24.53
N ASP A 138 14.79 -12.64 23.35
CA ASP A 138 16.04 -11.92 23.14
C ASP A 138 15.81 -10.42 23.10
N ALA A 139 15.97 -9.76 24.24
CA ALA A 139 15.74 -8.32 24.37
C ALA A 139 16.75 -7.48 23.55
N ALA A 140 17.99 -7.95 23.39
CA ALA A 140 19.00 -7.24 22.59
C ALA A 140 18.64 -7.29 21.11
N ALA A 141 18.35 -8.46 20.56
CA ALA A 141 17.91 -8.62 19.18
C ALA A 141 16.58 -7.87 18.91
N MET A 142 15.66 -7.86 19.88
CA MET A 142 14.42 -7.05 19.74
C MET A 142 14.72 -5.57 19.65
N LYS A 143 15.65 -5.04 20.45
CA LYS A 143 16.04 -3.63 20.38
C LYS A 143 16.65 -3.27 19.01
N GLU A 144 17.50 -4.13 18.46
CA GLU A 144 18.10 -3.95 17.13
C GLU A 144 17.02 -3.99 16.04
N PHE A 145 16.13 -4.97 16.10
CA PHE A 145 14.98 -5.08 15.18
C PHE A 145 14.15 -3.81 15.19
N LEU A 146 13.72 -3.33 16.35
CA LEU A 146 12.92 -2.11 16.50
C LEU A 146 13.66 -0.86 16.01
N THR A 147 14.97 -0.77 16.24
CA THR A 147 15.77 0.36 15.74
C THR A 147 15.81 0.39 14.21
N ARG A 148 15.96 -0.77 13.57
CA ARG A 148 15.92 -0.90 12.11
C ARG A 148 14.55 -0.52 11.56
N VAL A 149 13.47 -1.04 12.15
CA VAL A 149 12.09 -0.78 11.69
C VAL A 149 11.72 0.70 11.81
N ARG A 150 12.16 1.39 12.87
CA ARG A 150 11.93 2.83 13.01
C ARG A 150 12.54 3.63 11.86
N LYS A 151 13.76 3.28 11.43
CA LYS A 151 14.41 3.94 10.27
C LYS A 151 13.66 3.76 8.95
N ASN A 152 12.86 2.70 8.83
CA ASN A 152 12.10 2.45 7.61
C ASN A 152 10.87 3.36 7.47
N ILE A 153 10.46 4.04 8.53
CA ILE A 153 9.27 4.90 8.58
C ILE A 153 9.61 6.39 8.82
N GLU A 154 10.89 6.74 8.93
CA GLU A 154 11.41 8.12 8.92
C GLU A 154 11.55 8.63 7.47
#